data_65362b7950672ce47d7eadecbba01d73
#
_entry.id   65362b7950672ce47d7eadecbba01d73
#
_cell.length_a   1.000
_cell.length_b   1.000
_cell.length_c   1.000
_cell.angle_alpha   90.00
_cell.angle_beta   90.00
_cell.angle_gamma   90.00
#
_symmetry.space_group_name_H-M   'P 1'
#
loop_
_entity.id
_entity.type
_entity.pdbx_description
1 polymer ?
#
loop_
_entity_poly.entity_id
_entity_poly.type
_entity_poly.pdbx_seq_one_letter_code
_entity_poly.pdbx_strand_id
1 'polypeptide(L)'
;MANEELSKRVYVREIKEHMELEQLTGNDEALERWVIAPDVNRPGLELSGYLESNDLKRVVILGTKEFEYMSKMDADTQRERFEIITDSFTPCIILSDAFIGMDTLFELCNSKNFPVFRYEGKTYQLIVDLVSFLSEKLAPSDNLYGVMMSIYGCGVMITGHSGIGKSELALDLINRGHMLVADDRVDVSRVHKSIICWAPEILQRMLEIRGLGVVDVTRMFGVNAYLNRCQLDFVIKLVNYDENLQADRLNPINQTIDILGLEVPMLVIPITEGKQLSVIIEAAVSDYLMKKQGYDFNEEFKQRQRQMLMEKGENN
;
A
#
# COMPACT_ATOMS: atom_id res chain seq x y z
N MET A 1 -2.21 18.34 -19.01
CA MET A 1 -3.63 18.00 -19.16
C MET A 1 -3.92 16.53 -19.56
N ALA A 2 -2.94 15.74 -19.97
CA ALA A 2 -3.17 14.34 -20.39
C ALA A 2 -3.04 13.26 -19.26
N ASN A 3 -2.64 13.64 -18.04
CA ASN A 3 -2.41 12.68 -16.94
C ASN A 3 -3.48 12.69 -15.84
N GLU A 4 -4.49 13.57 -15.89
CA GLU A 4 -5.50 13.66 -14.84
C GLU A 4 -6.59 12.57 -14.93
N GLU A 5 -6.82 12.01 -16.12
CA GLU A 5 -7.89 11.00 -16.32
C GLU A 5 -7.56 9.60 -15.76
N LEU A 6 -6.31 9.32 -15.45
CA LEU A 6 -5.83 8.02 -14.93
C LEU A 6 -5.45 8.03 -13.43
N SER A 7 -5.47 9.19 -12.77
CA SER A 7 -5.17 9.25 -11.33
C SER A 7 -6.37 8.78 -10.50
N LYS A 8 -6.11 7.93 -9.50
CA LYS A 8 -7.13 7.57 -8.51
C LYS A 8 -7.67 8.83 -7.84
N ARG A 9 -8.95 8.81 -7.52
CA ARG A 9 -9.68 9.91 -6.87
C ARG A 9 -10.40 9.39 -5.64
N VAL A 10 -10.47 10.21 -4.62
CA VAL A 10 -11.34 9.99 -3.45
C VAL A 10 -12.36 11.12 -3.42
N TYR A 11 -13.62 10.78 -3.46
CA TYR A 11 -14.68 11.77 -3.41
C TYR A 11 -14.90 12.30 -1.99
N VAL A 12 -15.33 13.56 -1.88
CA VAL A 12 -15.61 14.20 -0.60
C VAL A 12 -16.67 13.43 0.20
N ARG A 13 -17.63 12.79 -0.48
CA ARG A 13 -18.60 11.87 0.12
C ARG A 13 -17.93 10.73 0.91
N GLU A 14 -16.91 10.08 0.32
CA GLU A 14 -16.18 8.98 0.98
C GLU A 14 -15.43 9.47 2.23
N ILE A 15 -14.87 10.69 2.16
CA ILE A 15 -14.20 11.32 3.31
C ILE A 15 -15.21 11.59 4.42
N LYS A 16 -16.37 12.19 4.07
CA LYS A 16 -17.46 12.47 5.01
C LYS A 16 -17.90 11.21 5.76
N GLU A 17 -18.15 10.12 5.02
CA GLU A 17 -18.62 8.85 5.57
C GLU A 17 -17.54 8.19 6.45
N HIS A 18 -16.29 8.12 5.96
CA HIS A 18 -15.21 7.45 6.69
C HIS A 18 -14.83 8.17 7.98
N MET A 19 -14.84 9.51 7.94
CA MET A 19 -14.45 10.35 9.09
C MET A 19 -15.65 10.73 9.97
N GLU A 20 -16.87 10.25 9.66
CA GLU A 20 -18.12 10.54 10.37
C GLU A 20 -18.35 12.05 10.55
N LEU A 21 -18.16 12.84 9.47
CA LEU A 21 -18.21 14.30 9.53
C LEU A 21 -19.65 14.84 9.50
N GLU A 22 -19.92 15.83 10.35
CA GLU A 22 -21.14 16.66 10.27
C GLU A 22 -21.01 17.66 9.12
N GLN A 23 -21.95 17.65 8.18
CA GLN A 23 -21.97 18.60 7.06
C GLN A 23 -22.65 19.91 7.47
N LEU A 24 -21.94 21.04 7.30
CA LEU A 24 -22.41 22.38 7.67
C LEU A 24 -22.92 23.17 6.46
N THR A 25 -22.26 23.04 5.30
CA THR A 25 -22.64 23.73 4.04
C THR A 25 -22.46 22.79 2.84
N GLY A 26 -22.95 23.22 1.68
CA GLY A 26 -22.95 22.44 0.45
C GLY A 26 -24.10 21.44 0.39
N ASN A 27 -24.48 21.01 -0.79
CA ASN A 27 -25.48 19.99 -1.04
C ASN A 27 -24.83 18.69 -1.55
N ASP A 28 -25.64 17.71 -1.99
CA ASP A 28 -25.14 16.42 -2.49
C ASP A 28 -24.22 16.56 -3.71
N GLU A 29 -24.43 17.56 -4.57
CA GLU A 29 -23.57 17.83 -5.71
C GLU A 29 -22.17 18.28 -5.28
N ALA A 30 -22.08 19.05 -4.19
CA ALA A 30 -20.80 19.49 -3.63
C ALA A 30 -19.95 18.31 -3.13
N LEU A 31 -20.57 17.18 -2.77
CA LEU A 31 -19.90 15.95 -2.35
C LEU A 31 -19.22 15.18 -3.49
N GLU A 32 -19.53 15.53 -4.75
CA GLU A 32 -18.86 14.95 -5.93
C GLU A 32 -17.48 15.59 -6.22
N ARG A 33 -17.06 16.59 -5.44
CA ARG A 33 -15.68 17.09 -5.47
C ARG A 33 -14.73 15.99 -5.00
N TRP A 34 -13.47 16.04 -5.45
CA TRP A 34 -12.52 14.94 -5.20
C TRP A 34 -11.13 15.42 -4.81
N VAL A 35 -10.40 14.53 -4.15
CA VAL A 35 -9.00 14.65 -3.72
C VAL A 35 -8.14 13.71 -4.58
N ILE A 36 -6.94 14.14 -4.92
CA ILE A 36 -5.95 13.35 -5.67
C ILE A 36 -4.60 13.23 -4.96
N ALA A 37 -4.41 13.93 -3.86
CA ALA A 37 -3.18 13.91 -3.06
C ALA A 37 -3.46 13.40 -1.64
N PRO A 38 -2.66 12.47 -1.12
CA PRO A 38 -2.80 11.97 0.26
C PRO A 38 -2.18 12.95 1.27
N ASP A 39 -2.60 14.19 1.21
CA ASP A 39 -2.08 15.30 2.01
C ASP A 39 -3.21 16.27 2.37
N VAL A 40 -2.96 17.10 3.37
CA VAL A 40 -3.89 18.13 3.85
C VAL A 40 -3.22 19.51 3.82
N ASN A 41 -4.01 20.55 3.64
CA ASN A 41 -3.54 21.93 3.72
C ASN A 41 -3.98 22.60 5.04
N ARG A 42 -3.01 23.18 5.75
CA ARG A 42 -3.22 24.10 6.88
C ARG A 42 -2.92 25.51 6.37
N PRO A 43 -3.92 26.30 5.97
CA PRO A 43 -3.75 27.50 5.14
C PRO A 43 -3.27 28.73 5.93
N GLY A 44 -2.24 28.58 6.77
CA GLY A 44 -1.73 29.67 7.60
C GLY A 44 -1.15 30.83 6.80
N LEU A 45 -0.42 30.54 5.72
CA LEU A 45 0.15 31.54 4.81
C LEU A 45 -0.92 32.17 3.93
N GLU A 46 -1.80 31.39 3.36
CA GLU A 46 -2.91 31.85 2.51
C GLU A 46 -3.83 32.79 3.31
N LEU A 47 -4.17 32.46 4.54
CA LEU A 47 -4.96 33.32 5.43
C LEU A 47 -4.21 34.58 5.84
N SER A 48 -2.88 34.60 5.82
CA SER A 48 -2.08 35.82 6.04
C SER A 48 -2.01 36.73 4.81
N GLY A 49 -2.46 36.25 3.64
CA GLY A 49 -2.46 36.98 2.39
C GLY A 49 -1.29 36.64 1.47
N TYR A 50 -0.48 35.66 1.82
CA TYR A 50 0.53 35.14 0.92
C TYR A 50 -0.11 34.15 -0.08
N LEU A 51 -0.08 34.51 -1.35
CA LEU A 51 -0.68 33.73 -2.44
C LEU A 51 0.41 32.87 -3.09
N GLU A 52 0.42 31.58 -2.80
CA GLU A 52 1.08 30.58 -3.63
C GLU A 52 0.01 29.83 -4.45
N SER A 53 0.34 29.50 -5.70
CA SER A 53 -0.55 28.69 -6.53
C SER A 53 -0.72 27.30 -5.88
N ASN A 54 -1.95 26.95 -5.49
CA ASN A 54 -2.26 25.67 -4.87
C ASN A 54 -2.74 24.72 -5.97
N ASP A 55 -1.81 24.08 -6.68
CA ASP A 55 -2.11 23.19 -7.81
C ASP A 55 -2.60 21.80 -7.39
N LEU A 56 -2.60 21.48 -6.09
CA LEU A 56 -2.97 20.17 -5.57
C LEU A 56 -4.35 20.22 -4.90
N LYS A 57 -5.24 19.33 -5.31
CA LYS A 57 -6.56 19.13 -4.67
C LYS A 57 -6.40 18.48 -3.30
N ARG A 58 -6.12 19.31 -2.29
CA ARG A 58 -5.95 18.91 -0.88
C ARG A 58 -7.11 19.38 -0.01
N VAL A 59 -7.48 18.58 0.97
CA VAL A 59 -8.45 18.97 1.99
C VAL A 59 -7.86 20.09 2.86
N VAL A 60 -8.60 21.15 3.06
CA VAL A 60 -8.22 22.24 3.97
C VAL A 60 -8.73 21.95 5.37
N ILE A 61 -7.87 22.09 6.37
CA ILE A 61 -8.22 21.92 7.78
C ILE A 61 -8.02 23.22 8.53
N LEU A 62 -9.08 23.68 9.19
CA LEU A 62 -9.07 24.87 10.06
C LEU A 62 -9.25 24.43 11.51
N GLY A 63 -8.39 24.91 12.39
CA GLY A 63 -8.43 24.63 13.83
C GLY A 63 -8.34 25.90 14.67
N THR A 64 -8.05 25.75 15.96
CA THR A 64 -8.03 26.84 16.93
C THR A 64 -7.15 28.02 16.51
N LYS A 65 -5.97 27.74 15.96
CA LYS A 65 -5.02 28.82 15.57
C LYS A 65 -5.55 29.68 14.44
N GLU A 66 -6.14 29.04 13.42
CA GLU A 66 -6.75 29.73 12.29
C GLU A 66 -7.97 30.55 12.75
N PHE A 67 -8.77 29.99 13.69
CA PHE A 67 -9.89 30.70 14.28
C PHE A 67 -9.44 31.96 15.05
N GLU A 68 -8.48 31.82 15.95
CA GLU A 68 -7.94 32.95 16.75
C GLU A 68 -7.31 34.04 15.84
N TYR A 69 -6.68 33.62 14.75
CA TYR A 69 -6.08 34.56 13.78
C TYR A 69 -7.16 35.32 13.02
N MET A 70 -8.12 34.62 12.44
CA MET A 70 -9.19 35.20 11.61
C MET A 70 -10.14 36.06 12.44
N SER A 71 -10.39 35.72 13.74
CA SER A 71 -11.26 36.50 14.65
C SER A 71 -10.78 37.93 14.89
N LYS A 72 -9.51 38.22 14.60
CA LYS A 72 -8.90 39.56 14.76
C LYS A 72 -9.12 40.48 13.57
N MET A 73 -9.65 39.94 12.46
CA MET A 73 -9.89 40.66 11.22
C MET A 73 -11.33 41.14 11.12
N ASP A 74 -11.54 42.22 10.39
CA ASP A 74 -12.87 42.65 9.97
C ASP A 74 -13.49 41.69 8.96
N ALA A 75 -14.82 41.79 8.78
CA ALA A 75 -15.59 40.87 7.94
C ALA A 75 -15.16 40.89 6.46
N ASP A 76 -14.77 42.05 5.92
CA ASP A 76 -14.37 42.15 4.53
C ASP A 76 -13.02 41.45 4.30
N THR A 77 -12.06 41.65 5.19
CA THR A 77 -10.77 40.94 5.17
C THR A 77 -10.96 39.43 5.37
N GLN A 78 -11.83 39.00 6.29
CA GLN A 78 -12.15 37.58 6.48
C GLN A 78 -12.69 36.97 5.17
N ARG A 79 -13.62 37.63 4.50
CA ARG A 79 -14.22 37.18 3.24
C ARG A 79 -13.16 37.03 2.15
N GLU A 80 -12.29 38.03 1.98
CA GLU A 80 -11.18 38.00 1.01
C GLU A 80 -10.25 36.79 1.27
N ARG A 81 -9.92 36.48 2.54
CA ARG A 81 -9.04 35.35 2.88
C ARG A 81 -9.75 34.02 2.68
N PHE A 82 -11.03 33.91 3.03
CA PHE A 82 -11.79 32.68 2.78
C PHE A 82 -12.03 32.41 1.29
N GLU A 83 -12.10 33.45 0.45
CA GLU A 83 -12.16 33.27 -1.01
C GLU A 83 -10.97 32.49 -1.57
N ILE A 84 -9.77 32.71 -1.02
CA ILE A 84 -8.52 32.06 -1.45
C ILE A 84 -8.60 30.54 -1.21
N ILE A 85 -9.13 30.13 -0.06
CA ILE A 85 -9.17 28.72 0.35
C ILE A 85 -10.47 28.00 -0.08
N THR A 86 -11.40 28.69 -0.73
CA THR A 86 -12.64 28.14 -1.27
C THR A 86 -12.68 28.16 -2.80
N ASP A 87 -11.53 28.04 -3.42
CA ASP A 87 -11.38 28.00 -4.86
C ASP A 87 -11.83 26.66 -5.48
N SER A 88 -11.69 26.52 -6.80
CA SER A 88 -12.04 25.28 -7.51
C SER A 88 -11.10 24.12 -7.22
N PHE A 89 -9.89 24.37 -6.72
CA PHE A 89 -8.89 23.37 -6.40
C PHE A 89 -9.05 22.79 -5.00
N THR A 90 -9.69 23.52 -4.08
CA THR A 90 -9.96 23.04 -2.73
C THR A 90 -11.19 22.14 -2.73
N PRO A 91 -11.08 20.84 -2.41
CA PRO A 91 -12.23 19.91 -2.43
C PRO A 91 -13.26 20.21 -1.34
N CYS A 92 -12.80 20.43 -0.12
CA CYS A 92 -13.62 20.75 1.05
C CYS A 92 -12.78 21.39 2.16
N ILE A 93 -13.47 21.97 3.14
CA ILE A 93 -12.90 22.45 4.40
C ILE A 93 -13.44 21.59 5.55
N ILE A 94 -12.56 21.20 6.49
CA ILE A 94 -12.94 20.53 7.73
C ILE A 94 -12.54 21.41 8.91
N LEU A 95 -13.52 21.77 9.71
CA LEU A 95 -13.35 22.51 10.96
C LEU A 95 -13.11 21.52 12.10
N SER A 96 -12.11 21.79 12.94
CA SER A 96 -11.74 20.92 14.07
C SER A 96 -11.43 21.71 15.33
N ASP A 97 -11.39 21.06 16.48
CA ASP A 97 -11.20 21.68 17.78
C ASP A 97 -12.21 22.81 18.07
N ALA A 98 -11.67 23.98 18.45
CA ALA A 98 -12.48 25.16 18.80
C ALA A 98 -12.93 25.99 17.58
N PHE A 99 -12.62 25.57 16.35
CA PHE A 99 -13.14 26.28 15.18
C PHE A 99 -14.61 25.92 14.97
N ILE A 100 -15.49 26.65 15.66
CA ILE A 100 -16.95 26.43 15.58
C ILE A 100 -17.60 27.04 14.33
N GLY A 101 -16.83 27.80 13.53
CA GLY A 101 -17.25 28.47 12.31
C GLY A 101 -17.27 30.01 12.47
N MET A 102 -17.44 30.67 11.34
CA MET A 102 -17.62 32.12 11.23
C MET A 102 -18.72 32.40 10.21
N ASP A 103 -19.59 33.38 10.47
CA ASP A 103 -20.71 33.74 9.57
C ASP A 103 -20.19 34.07 8.16
N THR A 104 -19.09 34.82 8.07
CA THR A 104 -18.43 35.18 6.79
C THR A 104 -18.02 33.95 5.98
N LEU A 105 -17.51 32.87 6.62
CA LEU A 105 -17.16 31.62 5.97
C LEU A 105 -18.42 30.90 5.47
N PHE A 106 -19.44 30.76 6.33
CA PHE A 106 -20.66 30.04 5.98
C PHE A 106 -21.46 30.72 4.88
N GLU A 107 -21.61 32.06 4.92
CA GLU A 107 -22.25 32.84 3.87
C GLU A 107 -21.56 32.62 2.52
N LEU A 108 -20.21 32.71 2.51
CA LEU A 108 -19.43 32.52 1.31
C LEU A 108 -19.56 31.08 0.77
N CYS A 109 -19.42 30.06 1.61
CA CYS A 109 -19.51 28.68 1.21
C CYS A 109 -20.91 28.29 0.73
N ASN A 110 -21.98 28.82 1.35
CA ASN A 110 -23.35 28.62 0.88
C ASN A 110 -23.56 29.25 -0.49
N SER A 111 -23.03 30.46 -0.74
CA SER A 111 -23.15 31.12 -2.04
C SER A 111 -22.47 30.37 -3.18
N LYS A 112 -21.40 29.63 -2.88
CA LYS A 112 -20.60 28.86 -3.85
C LYS A 112 -21.00 27.37 -3.92
N ASN A 113 -21.98 26.92 -3.14
CA ASN A 113 -22.27 25.48 -2.92
C ASN A 113 -21.00 24.69 -2.56
N PHE A 114 -20.23 25.23 -1.62
CA PHE A 114 -18.93 24.68 -1.23
C PHE A 114 -19.06 23.86 0.07
N PRO A 115 -18.53 22.62 0.15
CA PRO A 115 -18.73 21.74 1.29
C PRO A 115 -17.80 22.11 2.45
N VAL A 116 -18.37 22.38 3.62
CA VAL A 116 -17.69 22.54 4.90
C VAL A 116 -18.23 21.52 5.88
N PHE A 117 -17.35 20.91 6.61
CA PHE A 117 -17.66 19.89 7.61
C PHE A 117 -17.15 20.27 8.98
N ARG A 118 -17.75 19.66 10.01
CA ARG A 118 -17.26 19.66 11.39
C ARG A 118 -16.75 18.26 11.74
N TYR A 119 -15.60 18.22 12.39
CA TYR A 119 -15.04 17.04 13.03
C TYR A 119 -15.03 17.22 14.55
N GLU A 120 -15.66 16.29 15.27
CA GLU A 120 -15.68 16.29 16.74
C GLU A 120 -14.40 15.64 17.28
N GLY A 121 -13.31 16.40 17.36
CA GLY A 121 -12.04 15.91 17.88
C GLY A 121 -10.89 16.88 17.64
N LYS A 122 -9.71 16.44 18.02
CA LYS A 122 -8.50 17.27 17.91
C LYS A 122 -7.94 17.28 16.49
N THR A 123 -7.47 18.44 16.03
CA THR A 123 -6.90 18.64 14.71
C THR A 123 -5.83 17.61 14.34
N TYR A 124 -4.95 17.25 15.30
CA TYR A 124 -3.87 16.28 14.99
C TYR A 124 -4.40 14.87 14.70
N GLN A 125 -5.46 14.45 15.41
CA GLN A 125 -6.11 13.15 15.18
C GLN A 125 -6.75 13.12 13.80
N LEU A 126 -7.55 14.15 13.47
CA LEU A 126 -8.12 14.32 12.12
C LEU A 126 -7.06 14.21 11.03
N ILE A 127 -5.92 14.91 11.18
CA ILE A 127 -4.86 14.89 10.16
C ILE A 127 -4.28 13.48 9.98
N VAL A 128 -3.96 12.79 11.08
CA VAL A 128 -3.38 11.44 11.03
C VAL A 128 -4.35 10.47 10.35
N ASP A 129 -5.61 10.46 10.77
CA ASP A 129 -6.61 9.53 10.27
C ASP A 129 -6.96 9.82 8.81
N LEU A 130 -7.13 11.09 8.44
CA LEU A 130 -7.44 11.50 7.07
C LEU A 130 -6.29 11.21 6.11
N VAL A 131 -5.04 11.53 6.47
CA VAL A 131 -3.86 11.24 5.64
C VAL A 131 -3.66 9.73 5.49
N SER A 132 -3.90 8.96 6.55
CA SER A 132 -3.85 7.49 6.49
C SER A 132 -4.89 6.93 5.51
N PHE A 133 -6.15 7.37 5.62
CA PHE A 133 -7.23 6.98 4.73
C PHE A 133 -6.94 7.34 3.26
N LEU A 134 -6.54 8.60 3.01
CA LEU A 134 -6.20 9.06 1.65
C LEU A 134 -4.99 8.32 1.08
N SER A 135 -3.97 8.03 1.90
CA SER A 135 -2.79 7.28 1.49
C SER A 135 -3.13 5.85 1.07
N GLU A 136 -4.06 5.20 1.76
CA GLU A 136 -4.53 3.87 1.38
C GLU A 136 -5.36 3.91 0.09
N LYS A 137 -6.30 4.83 -0.02
CA LYS A 137 -7.22 4.95 -1.17
C LYS A 137 -6.53 5.40 -2.46
N LEU A 138 -5.60 6.36 -2.36
CA LEU A 138 -4.87 6.94 -3.50
C LEU A 138 -3.58 6.18 -3.82
N ALA A 139 -3.23 5.16 -3.04
CA ALA A 139 -2.02 4.39 -3.23
C ALA A 139 -1.92 3.82 -4.66
N PRO A 140 -0.76 3.93 -5.32
CA PRO A 140 -0.52 3.26 -6.60
C PRO A 140 -0.86 1.78 -6.48
N SER A 141 -1.61 1.23 -7.43
CA SER A 141 -2.01 -0.17 -7.42
C SER A 141 -1.95 -0.75 -8.80
N ASP A 142 -1.72 -2.06 -8.85
CA ASP A 142 -1.67 -2.88 -10.06
C ASP A 142 -2.16 -4.29 -9.72
N ASN A 143 -2.11 -5.18 -10.68
CA ASN A 143 -2.33 -6.61 -10.47
C ASN A 143 -1.14 -7.41 -10.99
N LEU A 144 -0.80 -8.47 -10.29
CA LEU A 144 0.25 -9.41 -10.65
C LEU A 144 -0.36 -10.80 -10.85
N TYR A 145 0.27 -11.60 -11.71
CA TYR A 145 -0.16 -12.98 -11.96
C TYR A 145 0.75 -13.96 -11.25
N GLY A 146 0.15 -14.81 -10.39
CA GLY A 146 0.86 -15.81 -9.62
C GLY A 146 0.10 -16.20 -8.36
N VAL A 147 0.80 -16.81 -7.42
CA VAL A 147 0.25 -17.21 -6.13
C VAL A 147 0.90 -16.39 -5.03
N MET A 148 0.11 -15.73 -4.21
CA MET A 148 0.58 -15.02 -3.02
C MET A 148 0.29 -15.84 -1.77
N MET A 149 1.33 -16.08 -0.97
CA MET A 149 1.26 -16.88 0.25
C MET A 149 1.95 -16.19 1.43
N SER A 150 1.54 -16.52 2.62
CA SER A 150 2.29 -16.25 3.86
C SER A 150 2.99 -17.53 4.32
N ILE A 151 4.32 -17.56 4.22
CA ILE A 151 5.16 -18.71 4.57
C ILE A 151 6.04 -18.30 5.76
N TYR A 152 5.86 -18.94 6.92
CA TYR A 152 6.50 -18.55 8.19
C TYR A 152 6.29 -17.07 8.55
N GLY A 153 5.14 -16.48 8.17
CA GLY A 153 4.83 -15.07 8.38
C GLY A 153 5.49 -14.11 7.38
N CYS A 154 6.26 -14.63 6.42
CA CYS A 154 6.84 -13.87 5.31
C CYS A 154 5.89 -13.90 4.11
N GLY A 155 5.59 -12.74 3.52
CA GLY A 155 4.78 -12.65 2.33
C GLY A 155 5.58 -12.98 1.07
N VAL A 156 5.23 -14.05 0.41
CA VAL A 156 5.94 -14.62 -0.75
C VAL A 156 5.05 -14.66 -1.97
N MET A 157 5.46 -13.99 -3.04
CA MET A 157 4.82 -14.08 -4.34
C MET A 157 5.51 -15.15 -5.19
N ILE A 158 4.78 -16.18 -5.58
CA ILE A 158 5.27 -17.26 -6.44
C ILE A 158 4.81 -17.00 -7.86
N THR A 159 5.76 -16.73 -8.77
CA THR A 159 5.50 -16.42 -10.19
C THR A 159 6.10 -17.50 -11.10
N GLY A 160 5.71 -17.50 -12.36
CA GLY A 160 6.18 -18.43 -13.39
C GLY A 160 5.16 -18.59 -14.49
N HIS A 161 5.52 -19.23 -15.61
CA HIS A 161 4.59 -19.39 -16.74
C HIS A 161 3.33 -20.19 -16.34
N SER A 162 2.27 -20.04 -17.14
CA SER A 162 1.03 -20.80 -16.93
C SER A 162 1.30 -22.31 -17.03
N GLY A 163 0.68 -23.10 -16.13
CA GLY A 163 0.85 -24.54 -16.10
C GLY A 163 2.12 -25.07 -15.44
N ILE A 164 2.96 -24.19 -14.86
CA ILE A 164 4.23 -24.60 -14.19
C ILE A 164 4.02 -25.31 -12.84
N GLY A 165 2.78 -25.38 -12.33
CA GLY A 165 2.45 -26.04 -11.06
C GLY A 165 2.36 -25.12 -9.85
N LYS A 166 2.08 -23.81 -10.04
CA LYS A 166 1.99 -22.85 -8.92
C LYS A 166 0.86 -23.16 -7.92
N SER A 167 -0.33 -23.48 -8.42
CA SER A 167 -1.49 -23.78 -7.56
C SER A 167 -1.35 -25.14 -6.86
N GLU A 168 -0.76 -26.14 -7.53
CA GLU A 168 -0.42 -27.43 -6.92
C GLU A 168 0.62 -27.27 -5.79
N LEU A 169 1.60 -26.39 -6.01
CA LEU A 169 2.59 -26.03 -5.00
C LEU A 169 1.96 -25.28 -3.83
N ALA A 170 1.03 -24.35 -4.09
CA ALA A 170 0.27 -23.67 -3.04
C ALA A 170 -0.52 -24.66 -2.17
N LEU A 171 -1.16 -25.66 -2.80
CA LEU A 171 -1.86 -26.72 -2.10
C LEU A 171 -0.94 -27.51 -1.16
N ASP A 172 0.26 -27.86 -1.63
CA ASP A 172 1.24 -28.56 -0.78
C ASP A 172 1.72 -27.70 0.37
N LEU A 173 1.96 -26.41 0.15
CA LEU A 173 2.34 -25.45 1.19
C LEU A 173 1.20 -25.22 2.20
N ILE A 174 -0.07 -25.19 1.76
CA ILE A 174 -1.24 -25.14 2.68
C ILE A 174 -1.27 -26.37 3.58
N ASN A 175 -1.07 -27.57 3.02
CA ASN A 175 -1.03 -28.81 3.79
C ASN A 175 0.13 -28.84 4.82
N ARG A 176 1.17 -28.04 4.59
CA ARG A 176 2.31 -27.84 5.52
C ARG A 176 2.06 -26.74 6.56
N GLY A 177 0.88 -26.12 6.55
CA GLY A 177 0.47 -25.12 7.54
C GLY A 177 0.74 -23.67 7.14
N HIS A 178 1.04 -23.39 5.89
CA HIS A 178 1.15 -22.04 5.37
C HIS A 178 -0.21 -21.49 4.90
N MET A 179 -0.30 -20.16 4.75
CA MET A 179 -1.57 -19.51 4.42
C MET A 179 -1.56 -19.00 2.98
N LEU A 180 -2.66 -19.29 2.26
CA LEU A 180 -2.94 -18.66 0.97
C LEU A 180 -3.40 -17.22 1.18
N VAL A 181 -2.99 -16.31 0.32
CA VAL A 181 -3.51 -14.93 0.23
C VAL A 181 -4.30 -14.75 -1.06
N ALA A 182 -3.73 -15.15 -2.20
CA ALA A 182 -4.39 -15.07 -3.50
C ALA A 182 -3.82 -16.13 -4.46
N ASP A 183 -4.65 -16.61 -5.39
CA ASP A 183 -4.25 -17.48 -6.51
C ASP A 183 -4.63 -16.81 -7.84
N ASP A 184 -3.82 -17.04 -8.85
CA ASP A 184 -3.90 -16.56 -10.23
C ASP A 184 -3.76 -15.04 -10.36
N ARG A 185 -4.66 -14.24 -9.83
CA ARG A 185 -4.59 -12.78 -9.81
C ARG A 185 -4.40 -12.26 -8.38
N VAL A 186 -3.35 -11.48 -8.21
CA VAL A 186 -2.99 -10.81 -6.95
C VAL A 186 -3.09 -9.31 -7.16
N ASP A 187 -4.05 -8.67 -6.51
CA ASP A 187 -4.12 -7.21 -6.49
C ASP A 187 -3.05 -6.68 -5.52
N VAL A 188 -2.32 -5.66 -5.94
CA VAL A 188 -1.21 -5.08 -5.17
C VAL A 188 -1.35 -3.57 -5.06
N SER A 189 -0.94 -3.02 -3.93
CA SER A 189 -0.90 -1.58 -3.71
C SER A 189 0.37 -1.18 -2.96
N ARG A 190 0.96 -0.05 -3.37
CA ARG A 190 2.11 0.52 -2.67
C ARG A 190 1.64 1.46 -1.57
N VAL A 191 1.80 1.02 -0.33
CA VAL A 191 1.54 1.86 0.85
C VAL A 191 2.88 2.24 1.48
N HIS A 192 3.27 3.51 1.32
CA HIS A 192 4.58 4.04 1.75
C HIS A 192 5.77 3.27 1.14
N LYS A 193 6.45 2.47 1.95
CA LYS A 193 7.62 1.66 1.57
C LYS A 193 7.32 0.17 1.48
N SER A 194 6.05 -0.21 1.44
CA SER A 194 5.60 -1.60 1.42
C SER A 194 4.65 -1.85 0.27
N ILE A 195 4.66 -3.05 -0.28
CA ILE A 195 3.64 -3.55 -1.20
C ILE A 195 2.69 -4.44 -0.39
N ILE A 196 1.41 -4.11 -0.42
CA ILE A 196 0.35 -4.92 0.19
C ILE A 196 -0.36 -5.70 -0.90
N CYS A 197 -0.56 -6.99 -0.67
CA CYS A 197 -1.15 -7.93 -1.62
C CYS A 197 -2.44 -8.53 -1.05
N TRP A 198 -3.44 -8.74 -1.92
CA TRP A 198 -4.71 -9.42 -1.59
C TRP A 198 -5.33 -10.06 -2.82
N ALA A 199 -6.32 -10.94 -2.62
CA ALA A 199 -7.14 -11.47 -3.70
C ALA A 199 -8.26 -10.50 -4.05
N PRO A 200 -8.63 -10.34 -5.35
CA PRO A 200 -9.88 -9.69 -5.73
C PRO A 200 -11.07 -10.31 -4.98
N GLU A 201 -12.08 -9.52 -4.66
CA GLU A 201 -13.22 -9.96 -3.82
C GLU A 201 -13.85 -11.29 -4.29
N ILE A 202 -14.03 -11.42 -5.60
CA ILE A 202 -14.61 -12.63 -6.22
C ILE A 202 -13.71 -13.87 -6.11
N LEU A 203 -12.40 -13.69 -5.95
CA LEU A 203 -11.40 -14.78 -5.88
C LEU A 203 -10.93 -15.06 -4.44
N GLN A 204 -11.46 -14.38 -3.45
CA GLN A 204 -11.07 -14.58 -2.05
C GLN A 204 -11.32 -16.02 -1.60
N ARG A 205 -10.30 -16.61 -0.95
CA ARG A 205 -10.32 -18.00 -0.43
C ARG A 205 -10.39 -19.09 -1.50
N MET A 206 -10.28 -18.72 -2.78
CA MET A 206 -10.35 -19.66 -3.87
C MET A 206 -8.94 -20.12 -4.30
N LEU A 207 -8.82 -21.41 -4.59
CA LEU A 207 -7.66 -22.05 -5.18
C LEU A 207 -8.12 -22.95 -6.32
N GLU A 208 -7.54 -22.77 -7.52
CA GLU A 208 -7.83 -23.65 -8.64
C GLU A 208 -6.87 -24.86 -8.63
N ILE A 209 -7.45 -26.08 -8.51
CA ILE A 209 -6.69 -27.33 -8.51
C ILE A 209 -7.01 -28.08 -9.80
N ARG A 210 -5.99 -28.34 -10.60
CA ARG A 210 -6.15 -29.07 -11.85
C ARG A 210 -6.77 -30.47 -11.60
N GLY A 211 -7.85 -30.76 -12.32
CA GLY A 211 -8.58 -32.02 -12.17
C GLY A 211 -9.68 -32.02 -11.11
N LEU A 212 -9.68 -31.07 -10.16
CA LEU A 212 -10.72 -30.91 -9.15
C LEU A 212 -11.59 -29.66 -9.38
N GLY A 213 -11.01 -28.61 -9.99
CA GLY A 213 -11.66 -27.32 -10.18
C GLY A 213 -11.35 -26.34 -9.04
N VAL A 214 -12.21 -25.33 -8.87
CA VAL A 214 -12.05 -24.28 -7.87
C VAL A 214 -12.58 -24.77 -6.51
N VAL A 215 -11.77 -24.61 -5.46
CA VAL A 215 -12.08 -25.00 -4.09
C VAL A 215 -12.02 -23.80 -3.14
N ASP A 216 -12.82 -23.84 -2.07
CA ASP A 216 -12.71 -22.86 -0.96
C ASP A 216 -11.71 -23.40 0.07
N VAL A 217 -10.56 -22.73 0.16
CA VAL A 217 -9.44 -23.12 1.03
C VAL A 217 -9.85 -23.12 2.51
N THR A 218 -10.67 -22.18 2.94
CA THR A 218 -11.08 -22.10 4.35
C THR A 218 -12.04 -23.24 4.76
N ARG A 219 -12.88 -23.70 3.82
CA ARG A 219 -13.78 -24.83 4.06
C ARG A 219 -13.05 -26.16 4.04
N MET A 220 -12.01 -26.30 3.20
CA MET A 220 -11.26 -27.55 3.09
C MET A 220 -10.17 -27.71 4.16
N PHE A 221 -9.46 -26.62 4.49
CA PHE A 221 -8.23 -26.68 5.31
C PHE A 221 -8.35 -25.88 6.62
N GLY A 222 -9.50 -25.24 6.85
CA GLY A 222 -9.74 -24.42 8.04
C GLY A 222 -9.38 -22.94 7.86
N VAL A 223 -9.87 -22.11 8.80
CA VAL A 223 -9.74 -20.65 8.73
C VAL A 223 -8.27 -20.17 8.75
N ASN A 224 -7.39 -20.96 9.35
CA ASN A 224 -5.96 -20.64 9.43
C ASN A 224 -5.20 -20.89 8.11
N ALA A 225 -5.84 -21.44 7.10
CA ALA A 225 -5.23 -21.69 5.79
C ALA A 225 -5.31 -20.48 4.85
N TYR A 226 -5.97 -19.40 5.25
CA TYR A 226 -6.17 -18.20 4.43
C TYR A 226 -5.89 -16.92 5.20
N LEU A 227 -5.28 -15.95 4.53
CA LEU A 227 -5.00 -14.61 5.04
C LEU A 227 -5.52 -13.57 4.03
N ASN A 228 -6.36 -12.64 4.49
CA ASN A 228 -7.01 -11.65 3.61
C ASN A 228 -6.02 -10.72 2.90
N ARG A 229 -4.97 -10.28 3.61
CA ARG A 229 -3.95 -9.35 3.10
C ARG A 229 -2.59 -9.70 3.69
N CYS A 230 -1.53 -9.51 2.92
CA CYS A 230 -0.15 -9.71 3.37
C CYS A 230 0.77 -8.68 2.73
N GLN A 231 1.79 -8.24 3.46
CA GLN A 231 2.89 -7.48 2.87
C GLN A 231 3.72 -8.42 1.99
N LEU A 232 4.13 -7.96 0.80
CA LEU A 232 5.08 -8.66 -0.04
C LEU A 232 6.49 -8.40 0.46
N ASP A 233 7.16 -9.45 0.89
CA ASP A 233 8.55 -9.38 1.33
C ASP A 233 9.52 -9.85 0.23
N PHE A 234 9.08 -10.79 -0.64
CA PHE A 234 10.02 -11.51 -1.48
C PHE A 234 9.27 -12.24 -2.64
N VAL A 235 9.90 -12.31 -3.80
CA VAL A 235 9.36 -12.97 -4.99
C VAL A 235 10.15 -14.23 -5.30
N ILE A 236 9.45 -15.34 -5.56
CA ILE A 236 10.02 -16.56 -6.09
C ILE A 236 9.55 -16.74 -7.54
N LYS A 237 10.48 -16.75 -8.47
CA LYS A 237 10.20 -17.00 -9.89
C LYS A 237 10.56 -18.44 -10.22
N LEU A 238 9.54 -19.24 -10.55
CA LEU A 238 9.70 -20.60 -11.01
C LEU A 238 10.02 -20.58 -12.51
N VAL A 239 11.05 -21.31 -12.91
CA VAL A 239 11.46 -21.46 -14.32
C VAL A 239 11.67 -22.93 -14.66
N ASN A 240 11.50 -23.31 -15.93
CA ASN A 240 11.89 -24.65 -16.36
C ASN A 240 13.41 -24.81 -16.22
N TYR A 241 13.84 -26.02 -15.91
CA TYR A 241 15.25 -26.33 -15.83
C TYR A 241 15.91 -26.14 -17.23
N ASP A 242 16.95 -25.32 -17.26
CA ASP A 242 17.83 -25.12 -18.38
C ASP A 242 19.28 -25.30 -17.90
N GLU A 243 20.09 -26.08 -18.66
CA GLU A 243 21.49 -26.33 -18.31
C GLU A 243 22.32 -25.04 -18.24
N ASN A 244 21.94 -24.00 -18.97
CA ASN A 244 22.59 -22.68 -18.94
C ASN A 244 22.36 -21.92 -17.61
N LEU A 245 21.35 -22.27 -16.82
CA LEU A 245 21.09 -21.70 -15.48
C LEU A 245 22.04 -22.25 -14.38
N GLN A 246 22.94 -23.20 -14.70
CA GLN A 246 23.85 -23.78 -13.72
C GLN A 246 24.96 -22.83 -13.26
N ALA A 247 25.26 -21.76 -14.01
CA ALA A 247 26.40 -20.88 -13.74
C ALA A 247 26.24 -20.02 -12.47
N ASP A 248 25.01 -19.77 -11.98
CA ASP A 248 24.74 -18.82 -10.87
C ASP A 248 24.39 -19.50 -9.53
N ARG A 249 24.82 -20.75 -9.32
CA ARG A 249 24.51 -21.52 -8.09
C ARG A 249 25.03 -20.91 -6.78
N LEU A 250 25.95 -19.96 -6.83
CA LEU A 250 26.62 -19.41 -5.65
C LEU A 250 26.03 -18.09 -5.13
N ASN A 251 25.15 -17.42 -5.89
CA ASN A 251 24.47 -16.18 -5.46
C ASN A 251 23.02 -16.09 -5.96
N PRO A 252 22.10 -16.90 -5.44
CA PRO A 252 20.73 -16.95 -5.96
C PRO A 252 19.85 -15.73 -5.62
N ILE A 253 20.25 -14.85 -4.68
CA ILE A 253 19.38 -13.79 -4.09
C ILE A 253 19.88 -12.37 -4.41
N ASN A 254 20.57 -12.15 -5.51
CA ASN A 254 20.99 -10.78 -5.91
C ASN A 254 20.13 -10.17 -7.02
N GLN A 255 18.94 -10.72 -7.26
CA GLN A 255 18.01 -10.16 -8.23
C GLN A 255 16.90 -9.43 -7.48
N THR A 256 16.45 -8.33 -8.04
CA THR A 256 15.27 -7.60 -7.61
C THR A 256 14.28 -7.48 -8.75
N ILE A 257 13.03 -7.22 -8.42
CA ILE A 257 11.98 -6.89 -9.36
C ILE A 257 11.33 -5.58 -8.93
N ASP A 258 11.16 -4.65 -9.85
CA ASP A 258 10.39 -3.44 -9.59
C ASP A 258 8.89 -3.76 -9.56
N ILE A 259 8.25 -3.39 -8.45
CA ILE A 259 6.79 -3.46 -8.30
C ILE A 259 6.33 -2.10 -7.78
N LEU A 260 5.61 -1.37 -8.60
CA LEU A 260 5.09 -0.03 -8.28
C LEU A 260 6.19 0.95 -7.81
N GLY A 261 7.40 0.86 -8.39
CA GLY A 261 8.54 1.71 -8.03
C GLY A 261 9.23 1.32 -6.71
N LEU A 262 9.04 0.09 -6.25
CA LEU A 262 9.79 -0.52 -5.14
C LEU A 262 10.54 -1.77 -5.61
N GLU A 263 11.84 -1.81 -5.31
CA GLU A 263 12.69 -2.97 -5.55
C GLU A 263 12.39 -4.07 -4.53
N VAL A 264 11.80 -5.19 -4.99
CA VAL A 264 11.49 -6.36 -4.17
C VAL A 264 12.51 -7.46 -4.44
N PRO A 265 13.14 -8.07 -3.42
CA PRO A 265 14.06 -9.19 -3.60
C PRO A 265 13.41 -10.35 -4.38
N MET A 266 14.14 -10.96 -5.30
CA MET A 266 13.66 -12.07 -6.12
C MET A 266 14.65 -13.22 -6.14
N LEU A 267 14.13 -14.45 -6.02
CA LEU A 267 14.86 -15.70 -6.20
C LEU A 267 14.31 -16.46 -7.41
N VAL A 268 15.19 -16.91 -8.27
CA VAL A 268 14.83 -17.78 -9.40
C VAL A 268 15.09 -19.24 -9.02
N ILE A 269 14.05 -20.08 -9.08
CA ILE A 269 14.12 -21.51 -8.76
C ILE A 269 13.81 -22.33 -10.02
N PRO A 270 14.79 -23.11 -10.53
CA PRO A 270 14.54 -24.05 -11.62
C PRO A 270 13.76 -25.27 -11.12
N ILE A 271 12.69 -25.62 -11.80
CA ILE A 271 11.92 -26.85 -11.53
C ILE A 271 12.67 -28.04 -12.09
N THR A 272 12.95 -29.01 -11.24
CA THR A 272 13.57 -30.29 -11.60
C THR A 272 12.61 -31.41 -11.23
N GLU A 273 12.41 -32.36 -12.11
CA GLU A 273 11.61 -33.56 -11.84
C GLU A 273 12.12 -34.31 -10.60
N GLY A 274 11.20 -34.78 -9.77
CA GLY A 274 11.51 -35.58 -8.57
C GLY A 274 11.93 -34.78 -7.31
N LYS A 275 12.00 -33.44 -7.36
CA LYS A 275 12.25 -32.61 -6.16
C LYS A 275 10.96 -32.05 -5.58
N GLN A 276 10.84 -32.14 -4.25
CA GLN A 276 9.75 -31.48 -3.53
C GLN A 276 9.99 -29.96 -3.48
N LEU A 277 9.30 -29.23 -4.32
CA LEU A 277 9.50 -27.79 -4.51
C LEU A 277 9.11 -27.00 -3.26
N SER A 278 8.10 -27.44 -2.51
CA SER A 278 7.68 -26.84 -1.24
C SER A 278 8.81 -26.80 -0.21
N VAL A 279 9.59 -27.88 -0.07
CA VAL A 279 10.74 -27.93 0.84
C VAL A 279 11.81 -26.90 0.45
N ILE A 280 12.08 -26.75 -0.85
CA ILE A 280 13.05 -25.77 -1.35
C ILE A 280 12.55 -24.34 -1.05
N ILE A 281 11.26 -24.08 -1.23
CA ILE A 281 10.66 -22.77 -0.92
C ILE A 281 10.72 -22.48 0.58
N GLU A 282 10.34 -23.43 1.43
CA GLU A 282 10.44 -23.28 2.88
C GLU A 282 11.88 -22.96 3.32
N ALA A 283 12.88 -23.66 2.75
CA ALA A 283 14.28 -23.41 3.00
C ALA A 283 14.71 -22.01 2.51
N ALA A 284 14.28 -21.59 1.32
CA ALA A 284 14.60 -20.28 0.76
C ALA A 284 14.00 -19.14 1.59
N VAL A 285 12.76 -19.29 2.08
CA VAL A 285 12.12 -18.31 2.97
C VAL A 285 12.83 -18.26 4.31
N SER A 286 13.21 -19.40 4.88
CA SER A 286 13.98 -19.45 6.13
C SER A 286 15.33 -18.75 6.01
N ASP A 287 16.07 -18.98 4.91
CA ASP A 287 17.33 -18.29 4.61
C ASP A 287 17.14 -16.78 4.47
N TYR A 288 16.09 -16.36 3.75
CA TYR A 288 15.73 -14.95 3.64
C TYR A 288 15.44 -14.31 5.00
N LEU A 289 14.65 -14.96 5.85
CA LEU A 289 14.33 -14.46 7.19
C LEU A 289 15.57 -14.38 8.10
N MET A 290 16.48 -15.33 8.00
CA MET A 290 17.76 -15.29 8.72
C MET A 290 18.63 -14.13 8.26
N LYS A 291 18.74 -13.90 6.94
CA LYS A 291 19.49 -12.75 6.38
C LYS A 291 18.90 -11.42 6.83
N LYS A 292 17.56 -11.30 6.86
CA LYS A 292 16.87 -10.11 7.37
C LYS A 292 17.19 -9.84 8.86
N GLN A 293 17.54 -10.87 9.64
CA GLN A 293 17.99 -10.77 11.02
C GLN A 293 19.51 -10.55 11.17
N GLY A 294 20.25 -10.48 10.06
CA GLY A 294 21.69 -10.26 10.03
C GLY A 294 22.54 -11.54 10.00
N TYR A 295 21.92 -12.71 9.85
CA TYR A 295 22.63 -13.99 9.75
C TYR A 295 22.75 -14.42 8.29
N ASP A 296 23.91 -14.20 7.66
CA ASP A 296 24.22 -14.70 6.31
C ASP A 296 25.20 -15.86 6.37
N PHE A 297 24.68 -17.08 6.32
CA PHE A 297 25.49 -18.30 6.37
C PHE A 297 26.43 -18.43 5.15
N ASN A 298 26.06 -17.91 3.99
CA ASN A 298 26.92 -17.97 2.82
C ASN A 298 28.17 -17.09 2.98
N GLU A 299 28.03 -15.90 3.58
CA GLU A 299 29.18 -15.04 3.89
C GLU A 299 30.04 -15.66 5.00
N GLU A 300 29.44 -16.24 6.02
CA GLU A 300 30.16 -16.95 7.06
C GLU A 300 30.95 -18.16 6.49
N PHE A 301 30.34 -18.94 5.60
CA PHE A 301 31.00 -20.05 4.94
C PHE A 301 32.18 -19.60 4.06
N LYS A 302 32.02 -18.52 3.28
CA LYS A 302 33.12 -17.93 2.49
C LYS A 302 34.25 -17.45 3.38
N GLN A 303 33.95 -16.85 4.55
CA GLN A 303 34.99 -16.43 5.51
C GLN A 303 35.74 -17.64 6.07
N ARG A 304 35.06 -18.73 6.46
CA ARG A 304 35.68 -19.96 6.91
C ARG A 304 36.56 -20.59 5.83
N GLN A 305 36.12 -20.61 4.58
CA GLN A 305 36.95 -21.09 3.45
C GLN A 305 38.21 -20.25 3.27
N ARG A 306 38.11 -18.91 3.32
CA ARG A 306 39.27 -18.00 3.21
C ARG A 306 40.28 -18.25 4.36
N GLN A 307 39.79 -18.40 5.59
CA GLN A 307 40.64 -18.73 6.73
C GLN A 307 41.38 -20.04 6.55
N MET A 308 40.69 -21.11 6.15
CA MET A 308 41.34 -22.41 5.87
C MET A 308 42.37 -22.35 4.74
N LEU A 309 42.17 -21.50 3.74
CA LEU A 309 43.16 -21.33 2.65
C LEU A 309 44.39 -20.55 3.14
N MET A 310 44.25 -19.55 3.99
CA MET A 310 45.34 -18.80 4.58
C MET A 310 46.19 -19.69 5.48
N GLU A 311 45.59 -20.48 6.37
CA GLU A 311 46.26 -21.41 7.25
C GLU A 311 47.04 -22.51 6.47
N LYS A 312 46.58 -22.92 5.31
CA LYS A 312 47.29 -23.86 4.43
C LYS A 312 48.40 -23.22 3.60
N GLY A 313 48.29 -21.91 3.32
CA GLY A 313 49.35 -21.16 2.61
C GLY A 313 50.52 -20.73 3.49
N GLU A 314 50.33 -20.63 4.81
CA GLU A 314 51.41 -20.35 5.77
C GLU A 314 52.22 -21.61 6.19
N ASN A 315 51.72 -22.81 5.86
CA ASN A 315 52.37 -24.09 6.19
C ASN A 315 53.12 -24.74 5.00
N ASN A 316 53.34 -24.03 3.89
CA ASN A 316 54.18 -24.39 2.76
C ASN A 316 55.25 -23.30 2.55
#